data_bac1323257458e71c499a83532f44029
#
_entry.id   bac1323257458e71c499a83532f44029
#
_cell.length_a   1.000
_cell.length_b   1.000
_cell.length_c   1.000
_cell.angle_alpha   90.00
_cell.angle_beta   90.00
_cell.angle_gamma   90.00
#
_symmetry.space_group_name_H-M   'P 1'
#
loop_
_entity.id
_entity.type
_entity.pdbx_description
1 polymer ?
#
loop_
_entity_poly.entity_id
_entity_poly.type
_entity_poly.pdbx_seq_one_letter_code
_entity_poly.pdbx_strand_id
1 'polypeptide(L)'
;METNKLNDLIEKITDYCFDYTYGDISFLKKEISFISEFFPLINLDILPISQDNIDTQLENIKGTDNTFFKISKKLNDEVFNSIRKYKKITEMNTEEISFRNLLSCFFITDFEPSDLIIEYASYDLLKLGISEEFIIEKLYKYFGDIIDYQERQ
;
A
#
# COMPACT_ATOMS: atom_id res chain seq x y z
N MET A 1 8.60 5.11 -21.56
CA MET A 1 7.28 5.42 -22.11
C MET A 1 6.20 5.09 -21.11
N GLU A 2 5.94 3.81 -20.87
CA GLU A 2 4.93 3.42 -19.89
C GLU A 2 5.28 3.88 -18.48
N THR A 3 6.57 3.83 -18.12
CA THR A 3 7.06 4.31 -16.82
C THR A 3 6.71 5.79 -16.62
N ASN A 4 6.76 6.58 -17.70
CA ASN A 4 6.39 8.00 -17.64
C ASN A 4 4.90 8.18 -17.34
N LYS A 5 4.05 7.30 -17.89
CA LYS A 5 2.61 7.33 -17.61
C LYS A 5 2.33 6.98 -16.15
N LEU A 6 2.95 5.92 -15.64
CA LEU A 6 2.79 5.53 -14.25
C LEU A 6 3.24 6.65 -13.31
N ASN A 7 4.41 7.22 -13.56
CA ASN A 7 4.94 8.32 -12.74
C ASN A 7 4.01 9.53 -12.76
N ASP A 8 3.44 9.85 -13.91
CA ASP A 8 2.48 10.96 -14.05
C ASP A 8 1.23 10.73 -13.20
N LEU A 9 0.69 9.52 -13.23
CA LEU A 9 -0.49 9.17 -12.41
C LEU A 9 -0.17 9.21 -10.92
N ILE A 10 0.97 8.66 -10.53
CA ILE A 10 1.42 8.68 -9.13
C ILE A 10 1.54 10.12 -8.65
N GLU A 11 2.16 10.99 -9.45
CA GLU A 11 2.33 12.40 -9.10
C GLU A 11 0.99 13.09 -8.88
N LYS A 12 0.02 12.86 -9.78
CA LYS A 12 -1.32 13.44 -9.64
C LYS A 12 -2.00 13.02 -8.35
N ILE A 13 -1.91 11.74 -8.01
CA ILE A 13 -2.54 11.21 -6.79
C ILE A 13 -1.81 11.75 -5.55
N THR A 14 -0.49 11.74 -5.57
CA THR A 14 0.33 12.21 -4.44
C THR A 14 0.11 13.69 -4.16
N ASP A 15 0.07 14.52 -5.21
CA ASP A 15 -0.20 15.95 -5.07
C ASP A 15 -1.57 16.20 -4.44
N TYR A 16 -2.58 15.44 -4.88
CA TYR A 16 -3.91 15.53 -4.30
C TYR A 16 -3.89 15.13 -2.82
N CYS A 17 -3.16 14.09 -2.47
CA CYS A 17 -3.05 13.64 -1.08
C CYS A 17 -2.45 14.72 -0.18
N PHE A 18 -1.38 15.38 -0.61
CA PHE A 18 -0.77 16.46 0.16
C PHE A 18 -1.76 17.60 0.41
N ASP A 19 -2.60 17.89 -0.58
CA ASP A 19 -3.48 19.06 -0.50
C ASP A 19 -4.80 18.78 0.23
N TYR A 20 -5.32 17.55 0.17
CA TYR A 20 -6.72 17.31 0.53
C TYR A 20 -6.99 16.15 1.48
N THR A 21 -6.10 15.17 1.62
CA THR A 21 -6.46 13.92 2.31
C THR A 21 -5.79 13.69 3.65
N TYR A 22 -4.96 14.62 4.12
CA TYR A 22 -4.31 14.46 5.41
C TYR A 22 -5.34 14.30 6.52
N GLY A 23 -5.23 13.21 7.28
CA GLY A 23 -6.18 12.90 8.35
C GLY A 23 -7.47 12.23 7.90
N ASP A 24 -7.60 11.90 6.61
CA ASP A 24 -8.80 11.25 6.06
C ASP A 24 -8.65 9.74 6.07
N ILE A 25 -9.27 9.07 7.05
CA ILE A 25 -9.24 7.61 7.17
C ILE A 25 -9.93 6.94 5.97
N SER A 26 -10.98 7.52 5.43
CA SER A 26 -11.67 6.96 4.25
C SER A 26 -10.73 6.84 3.08
N PHE A 27 -9.90 7.86 2.85
CA PHE A 27 -8.91 7.83 1.77
C PHE A 27 -7.84 6.79 2.07
N LEU A 28 -7.35 6.74 3.29
CA LEU A 28 -6.35 5.78 3.71
C LEU A 28 -6.83 4.33 3.51
N LYS A 29 -8.09 4.06 3.86
CA LYS A 29 -8.70 2.75 3.62
C LYS A 29 -8.74 2.40 2.13
N LYS A 30 -8.96 3.40 1.28
CA LYS A 30 -8.93 3.20 -0.18
C LYS A 30 -7.53 2.83 -0.65
N GLU A 31 -6.50 3.46 -0.11
CA GLU A 31 -5.11 3.12 -0.44
C GLU A 31 -4.78 1.67 -0.02
N ILE A 32 -5.24 1.26 1.15
CA ILE A 32 -5.05 -0.12 1.63
C ILE A 32 -5.78 -1.11 0.72
N SER A 33 -7.00 -0.78 0.31
CA SER A 33 -7.78 -1.60 -0.62
C SER A 33 -7.07 -1.75 -1.97
N PHE A 34 -6.46 -0.68 -2.46
CA PHE A 34 -5.66 -0.72 -3.68
C PHE A 34 -4.52 -1.74 -3.55
N ILE A 35 -3.76 -1.69 -2.45
CA ILE A 35 -2.65 -2.62 -2.24
C ILE A 35 -3.15 -4.06 -2.20
N SER A 36 -4.31 -4.31 -1.60
CA SER A 36 -4.86 -5.66 -1.44
C SER A 36 -5.12 -6.37 -2.78
N GLU A 37 -5.36 -5.61 -3.85
CA GLU A 37 -5.61 -6.18 -5.18
C GLU A 37 -4.43 -6.98 -5.71
N PHE A 38 -3.24 -6.73 -5.19
CA PHE A 38 -2.01 -7.32 -5.72
C PHE A 38 -1.56 -8.56 -4.95
N PHE A 39 -2.05 -8.80 -3.74
CA PHE A 39 -1.61 -9.95 -2.95
C PHE A 39 -1.82 -11.29 -3.65
N PRO A 40 -2.92 -11.52 -4.39
CA PRO A 40 -3.06 -12.79 -5.13
C PRO A 40 -1.98 -13.03 -6.17
N LEU A 41 -1.25 -11.99 -6.59
CA LEU A 41 -0.18 -12.07 -7.58
C LEU A 41 1.21 -12.15 -6.96
N ILE A 42 1.31 -12.05 -5.64
CA ILE A 42 2.57 -12.07 -4.92
C ILE A 42 2.71 -13.40 -4.19
N ASN A 43 3.92 -13.97 -4.21
CA ASN A 43 4.22 -15.14 -3.40
C ASN A 43 4.35 -14.69 -1.94
N LEU A 44 3.34 -14.97 -1.12
CA LEU A 44 3.32 -14.55 0.28
C LEU A 44 4.39 -15.27 1.12
N ASP A 45 4.93 -16.40 0.63
CA ASP A 45 5.96 -17.16 1.33
C ASP A 45 7.34 -16.48 1.28
N ILE A 46 7.47 -15.37 0.56
CA ILE A 46 8.70 -14.57 0.56
C ILE A 46 9.08 -14.15 1.98
N LEU A 47 8.09 -13.82 2.80
CA LEU A 47 8.27 -13.47 4.22
C LEU A 47 7.30 -14.29 5.07
N PRO A 48 7.62 -14.49 6.37
CA PRO A 48 6.77 -15.30 7.26
C PRO A 48 5.54 -14.53 7.73
N ILE A 49 4.62 -14.28 6.83
CA ILE A 49 3.34 -13.63 7.16
C ILE A 49 2.20 -14.61 7.00
N SER A 50 1.10 -14.34 7.68
CA SER A 50 -0.10 -15.16 7.65
C SER A 50 -1.16 -14.50 6.78
N GLN A 51 -1.86 -15.30 5.96
CA GLN A 51 -3.03 -14.82 5.22
C GLN A 51 -4.08 -14.23 6.19
N ASP A 52 -4.15 -14.76 7.41
CA ASP A 52 -5.08 -14.24 8.44
C ASP A 52 -4.79 -12.78 8.78
N ASN A 53 -3.54 -12.36 8.79
CA ASN A 53 -3.18 -10.95 9.05
C ASN A 53 -3.74 -10.05 7.94
N ILE A 54 -3.62 -10.49 6.69
CA ILE A 54 -4.16 -9.76 5.54
C ILE A 54 -5.68 -9.68 5.63
N ASP A 55 -6.33 -10.81 5.88
CA ASP A 55 -7.79 -10.88 5.97
C ASP A 55 -8.32 -10.03 7.12
N THR A 56 -7.62 -10.01 8.25
CA THR A 56 -8.01 -9.19 9.39
C THR A 56 -7.90 -7.70 9.06
N GLN A 57 -6.87 -7.28 8.33
CA GLN A 57 -6.78 -5.88 7.91
C GLN A 57 -7.89 -5.52 6.92
N LEU A 58 -8.27 -6.44 6.03
CA LEU A 58 -9.37 -6.20 5.11
C LEU A 58 -10.70 -6.05 5.84
N GLU A 59 -10.92 -6.82 6.91
CA GLU A 59 -12.09 -6.62 7.76
C GLU A 59 -12.00 -5.30 8.54
N ASN A 60 -10.79 -4.93 8.96
CA ASN A 60 -10.56 -3.69 9.69
C ASN A 60 -10.97 -2.45 8.88
N ILE A 61 -10.68 -2.44 7.57
CA ILE A 61 -11.05 -1.30 6.73
C ILE A 61 -12.57 -1.18 6.52
N LYS A 62 -13.31 -2.25 6.77
CA LYS A 62 -14.78 -2.23 6.73
C LYS A 62 -15.39 -1.80 8.06
N GLY A 63 -14.58 -1.73 9.12
CA GLY A 63 -15.04 -1.38 10.47
C GLY A 63 -15.11 0.11 10.72
N THR A 64 -15.23 0.47 11.99
CA THR A 64 -15.36 1.88 12.39
C THR A 64 -14.00 2.59 12.32
N ASP A 65 -14.04 3.89 12.03
CA ASP A 65 -12.83 4.68 11.89
C ASP A 65 -12.04 4.83 13.19
N ASN A 66 -12.75 4.94 14.32
CA ASN A 66 -12.10 5.18 15.61
C ASN A 66 -11.32 3.99 16.15
N THR A 67 -11.51 2.78 15.61
CA THR A 67 -10.71 1.60 15.98
C THR A 67 -9.70 1.21 14.91
N PHE A 68 -9.69 1.91 13.78
CA PHE A 68 -8.89 1.52 12.63
C PHE A 68 -7.39 1.42 12.96
N PHE A 69 -6.80 2.48 13.49
CA PHE A 69 -5.36 2.48 13.78
C PHE A 69 -4.99 1.53 14.91
N LYS A 70 -5.87 1.36 15.90
CA LYS A 70 -5.62 0.42 16.98
C LYS A 70 -5.42 -1.01 16.45
N ILE A 71 -6.31 -1.44 15.56
CA ILE A 71 -6.25 -2.77 14.94
C ILE A 71 -5.07 -2.87 13.97
N SER A 72 -4.90 -1.87 13.12
CA SER A 72 -3.81 -1.85 12.12
C SER A 72 -2.43 -1.88 12.81
N LYS A 73 -2.27 -1.13 13.90
CA LYS A 73 -1.02 -1.13 14.67
C LYS A 73 -0.73 -2.48 15.30
N LYS A 74 -1.76 -3.15 15.84
CA LYS A 74 -1.61 -4.48 16.40
C LYS A 74 -1.14 -5.48 15.33
N LEU A 75 -1.76 -5.42 14.15
CA LEU A 75 -1.37 -6.27 13.02
C LEU A 75 0.05 -5.96 12.56
N ASN A 76 0.41 -4.68 12.50
CA ASN A 76 1.75 -4.26 12.14
C ASN A 76 2.77 -4.88 13.10
N ASP A 77 2.52 -4.79 14.41
CA ASP A 77 3.42 -5.35 15.42
C ASP A 77 3.58 -6.86 15.25
N GLU A 78 2.49 -7.59 15.04
CA GLU A 78 2.51 -9.05 14.83
C GLU A 78 3.33 -9.42 13.59
N VAL A 79 3.05 -8.76 12.47
CA VAL A 79 3.70 -9.04 11.19
C VAL A 79 5.20 -8.74 11.27
N PHE A 80 5.56 -7.56 11.75
CA PHE A 80 6.96 -7.14 11.76
C PHE A 80 7.78 -7.83 12.84
N ASN A 81 7.18 -8.27 13.94
CA ASN A 81 7.87 -9.12 14.90
C ASN A 81 8.25 -10.46 14.27
N SER A 82 7.35 -11.06 13.50
CA SER A 82 7.63 -12.31 12.78
C SER A 82 8.73 -12.13 11.74
N ILE A 83 8.71 -11.02 11.00
CA ILE A 83 9.73 -10.73 9.99
C ILE A 83 11.10 -10.54 10.64
N ARG A 84 11.17 -9.79 11.75
CA ARG A 84 12.44 -9.55 12.45
C ARG A 84 13.06 -10.84 13.01
N LYS A 85 12.22 -11.77 13.46
CA LYS A 85 12.69 -13.07 13.94
C LYS A 85 13.22 -13.95 12.81
N TYR A 86 12.67 -13.75 11.60
CA TYR A 86 13.03 -14.55 10.44
C TYR A 86 14.38 -14.13 9.86
N LYS A 87 14.59 -12.83 9.65
CA LYS A 87 15.79 -12.34 8.97
C LYS A 87 16.02 -10.86 9.26
N LYS A 88 17.30 -10.48 9.41
CA LYS A 88 17.68 -9.07 9.54
C LYS A 88 17.51 -8.38 8.18
N ILE A 89 17.09 -7.12 8.20
CA ILE A 89 16.91 -6.35 6.96
C ILE A 89 18.18 -6.26 6.12
N THR A 90 19.36 -6.20 6.80
CA THR A 90 20.67 -6.16 6.11
C THR A 90 21.00 -7.45 5.36
N GLU A 91 20.30 -8.54 5.65
CA GLU A 91 20.49 -9.84 4.99
C GLU A 91 19.42 -10.12 3.93
N MET A 92 18.45 -9.22 3.77
CA MET A 92 17.35 -9.41 2.83
C MET A 92 17.76 -9.06 1.40
N ASN A 93 17.21 -9.82 0.43
CA ASN A 93 17.35 -9.48 -0.98
C ASN A 93 16.33 -8.42 -1.39
N THR A 94 16.41 -7.96 -2.63
CA THR A 94 15.53 -6.90 -3.16
C THR A 94 14.05 -7.28 -3.05
N GLU A 95 13.70 -8.51 -3.36
CA GLU A 95 12.32 -8.98 -3.32
C GLU A 95 11.77 -8.96 -1.90
N GLU A 96 12.55 -9.46 -0.93
CA GLU A 96 12.17 -9.45 0.49
C GLU A 96 11.99 -8.03 1.00
N ILE A 97 12.91 -7.12 0.66
CA ILE A 97 12.83 -5.72 1.07
C ILE A 97 11.58 -5.06 0.47
N SER A 98 11.33 -5.29 -0.80
CA SER A 98 10.17 -4.69 -1.49
C SER A 98 8.85 -5.17 -0.87
N PHE A 99 8.76 -6.47 -0.57
CA PHE A 99 7.56 -7.01 0.07
C PHE A 99 7.39 -6.48 1.49
N ARG A 100 8.49 -6.39 2.25
CA ARG A 100 8.47 -5.80 3.58
C ARG A 100 7.96 -4.36 3.56
N ASN A 101 8.43 -3.57 2.60
CA ASN A 101 8.01 -2.18 2.45
C ASN A 101 6.53 -2.08 2.08
N LEU A 102 6.07 -2.96 1.18
CA LEU A 102 4.66 -3.02 0.81
C LEU A 102 3.78 -3.34 2.01
N LEU A 103 4.20 -4.28 2.85
CA LEU A 103 3.48 -4.63 4.07
C LEU A 103 3.44 -3.46 5.06
N SER A 104 4.49 -2.65 5.11
CA SER A 104 4.52 -1.43 5.93
C SER A 104 3.44 -0.43 5.48
N CYS A 105 3.21 -0.32 4.18
CA CYS A 105 2.12 0.50 3.65
C CYS A 105 0.74 -0.10 3.97
N PHE A 106 0.61 -1.42 3.86
CA PHE A 106 -0.65 -2.11 4.08
C PHE A 106 -1.08 -2.11 5.55
N PHE A 107 -0.14 -2.29 6.47
CA PHE A 107 -0.39 -2.25 7.92
C PHE A 107 0.04 -0.90 8.50
N ILE A 108 -0.50 0.16 7.94
CA ILE A 108 -0.17 1.54 8.30
C ILE A 108 -0.53 1.83 9.76
N THR A 109 0.28 2.64 10.44
CA THR A 109 0.10 2.92 11.87
C THR A 109 -0.32 4.35 12.19
N ASP A 110 -0.17 5.26 11.24
CA ASP A 110 -0.61 6.65 11.42
C ASP A 110 -0.80 7.33 10.06
N PHE A 111 -1.18 8.61 10.08
CA PHE A 111 -1.45 9.38 8.87
C PHE A 111 -0.21 9.90 8.15
N GLU A 112 0.91 10.03 8.84
CA GLU A 112 2.08 10.75 8.32
C GLU A 112 2.57 10.22 6.95
N PRO A 113 2.72 8.91 6.75
CA PRO A 113 3.17 8.40 5.46
C PRO A 113 2.06 8.28 4.40
N SER A 114 0.79 8.60 4.74
CA SER A 114 -0.33 8.35 3.83
C SER A 114 -0.21 9.08 2.50
N ASP A 115 0.40 10.26 2.49
CA ASP A 115 0.57 11.05 1.25
C ASP A 115 1.50 10.37 0.24
N LEU A 116 2.32 9.44 0.70
CA LEU A 116 3.32 8.76 -0.13
C LEU A 116 3.03 7.27 -0.34
N ILE A 117 1.95 6.74 0.25
CA ILE A 117 1.63 5.31 0.16
C ILE A 117 1.56 4.84 -1.30
N ILE A 118 0.84 5.56 -2.14
CA ILE A 118 0.65 5.15 -3.55
C ILE A 118 1.99 5.14 -4.29
N GLU A 119 2.83 6.12 -4.03
CA GLU A 119 4.16 6.17 -4.64
C GLU A 119 5.01 4.98 -4.21
N TYR A 120 5.17 4.78 -2.91
CA TYR A 120 6.01 3.71 -2.39
C TYR A 120 5.47 2.34 -2.77
N ALA A 121 4.18 2.10 -2.61
CA ALA A 121 3.57 0.81 -2.94
C ALA A 121 3.72 0.50 -4.44
N SER A 122 3.49 1.47 -5.31
CA SER A 122 3.60 1.26 -6.76
C SER A 122 5.01 0.84 -7.16
N TYR A 123 6.04 1.49 -6.63
CA TYR A 123 7.41 1.13 -6.95
C TYR A 123 7.82 -0.22 -6.36
N ASP A 124 7.36 -0.54 -5.16
CA ASP A 124 7.61 -1.87 -4.58
C ASP A 124 6.93 -2.97 -5.38
N LEU A 125 5.71 -2.72 -5.86
CA LEU A 125 4.99 -3.67 -6.71
C LEU A 125 5.75 -3.95 -8.01
N LEU A 126 6.33 -2.92 -8.63
CA LEU A 126 7.17 -3.12 -9.82
C LEU A 126 8.36 -4.01 -9.52
N LYS A 127 9.02 -3.79 -8.38
CA LYS A 127 10.16 -4.61 -7.96
C LYS A 127 9.78 -6.05 -7.66
N LEU A 128 8.52 -6.27 -7.28
CA LEU A 128 7.99 -7.62 -7.07
C LEU A 128 7.52 -8.29 -8.35
N GLY A 129 7.69 -7.63 -9.50
CA GLY A 129 7.37 -8.20 -10.80
C GLY A 129 5.94 -7.97 -11.27
N ILE A 130 5.18 -7.13 -10.60
CA ILE A 130 3.83 -6.77 -11.03
C ILE A 130 3.95 -5.87 -12.26
N SER A 131 3.13 -6.12 -13.28
CA SER A 131 3.18 -5.34 -14.51
C SER A 131 2.71 -3.91 -14.27
N GLU A 132 3.37 -2.98 -14.95
CA GLU A 132 3.02 -1.56 -14.90
C GLU A 132 1.58 -1.33 -15.35
N GLU A 133 1.15 -2.05 -16.39
CA GLU A 133 -0.22 -1.94 -16.92
C GLU A 133 -1.25 -2.30 -15.88
N PHE A 134 -1.01 -3.35 -15.10
CA PHE A 134 -1.93 -3.78 -14.06
C PHE A 134 -2.00 -2.75 -12.93
N ILE A 135 -0.86 -2.18 -12.55
CA ILE A 135 -0.81 -1.13 -11.54
C ILE A 135 -1.64 0.08 -12.02
N ILE A 136 -1.43 0.52 -13.27
CA ILE A 136 -2.17 1.63 -13.85
C ILE A 136 -3.67 1.36 -13.84
N GLU A 137 -4.08 0.15 -14.22
CA GLU A 137 -5.50 -0.25 -14.21
C GLU A 137 -6.10 -0.06 -12.81
N LYS A 138 -5.39 -0.50 -11.77
CA LYS A 138 -5.89 -0.39 -10.40
C LYS A 138 -5.84 1.03 -9.86
N LEU A 139 -4.87 1.84 -10.31
CA LEU A 139 -4.87 3.26 -9.98
C LEU A 139 -6.13 3.96 -10.51
N TYR A 140 -6.52 3.66 -11.73
CA TYR A 140 -7.78 4.21 -12.27
C TYR A 140 -9.00 3.66 -11.54
N LYS A 141 -8.99 2.39 -11.15
CA LYS A 141 -10.11 1.79 -10.41
C LYS A 141 -10.37 2.52 -9.10
N TYR A 142 -9.33 2.82 -8.34
CA TYR A 142 -9.46 3.39 -7.00
C TYR A 142 -9.36 4.90 -6.96
N PHE A 143 -8.64 5.51 -7.90
CA PHE A 143 -8.31 6.93 -7.86
C PHE A 143 -8.67 7.66 -9.16
N GLY A 144 -9.52 7.05 -10.00
CA GLY A 144 -9.90 7.65 -11.29
C GLY A 144 -10.49 9.05 -11.14
N ASP A 145 -11.32 9.26 -10.14
CA ASP A 145 -11.93 10.58 -9.87
C ASP A 145 -10.88 11.63 -9.56
N ILE A 146 -9.87 11.25 -8.79
CA ILE A 146 -8.76 12.15 -8.43
C ILE A 146 -7.92 12.47 -9.66
N ILE A 147 -7.60 11.47 -10.45
CA ILE A 147 -6.84 11.64 -11.68
C ILE A 147 -7.58 12.60 -12.61
N ASP A 148 -8.87 12.37 -12.80
CA ASP A 148 -9.70 13.23 -13.65
C ASP A 148 -9.77 14.67 -13.13
N TYR A 149 -9.91 14.82 -11.81
CA TYR A 149 -9.91 16.15 -11.17
C TYR A 149 -8.60 16.88 -11.44
N GLN A 150 -7.45 16.23 -11.23
CA GLN A 150 -6.14 16.82 -11.44
C GLN A 150 -5.88 17.15 -12.91
N GLU A 151 -6.38 16.33 -13.83
CA GLU A 151 -6.22 16.61 -15.27
C GLU A 151 -7.01 17.83 -15.74
N ARG A 152 -8.05 18.21 -15.00
CA ARG A 152 -8.86 19.40 -15.33
C ARG A 152 -8.32 20.69 -14.71
N GLN A 153 -7.30 20.59 -13.87
CA GLN A 153 -6.66 21.76 -13.27
C GLN A 153 -5.50 22.31 -14.19
#